data_8d5f70d231a7bac060f6793ae8aca115
#
_entry.id   8d5f70d231a7bac060f6793ae8aca115
#
_cell.length_a   1.000
_cell.length_b   1.000
_cell.length_c   1.000
_cell.angle_alpha   90.00
_cell.angle_beta   90.00
_cell.angle_gamma   90.00
#
_symmetry.space_group_name_H-M   'P 1'
#
loop_
_entity.id
_entity.type
_entity.pdbx_description
1 polymer ?
#
loop_
_entity_poly.entity_id
_entity_poly.type
_entity_poly.pdbx_seq_one_letter_code
_entity_poly.pdbx_strand_id
1 'polypeptide(L)'
;MYCISTQLAHCTSLWIKSLVCRHEAYTDVIIWYELVHVALSPPCQWSNQYGPVMTVHLGPKRFVVLSGYQAVKEALVDQADDFAGRAQIPFAMKLLKGYGLAISNGERWRLLRRFTLSTLRDFGMGRKGMEQWIQEESRHLLESLRETKSTPFDPTYFLSRAVSNVICALVFGQRFSYDDVNFLRLLQIISATIRFGSSPWGPLYNLFPKLMDHLPGPHHTVFSQMEELKAFMREKIHQHKQTLDPDNPRDYIDCFLIRLNQEKDLPTTEFHYDNLIGTVMNLFLAGTETTSTTIRYALMLLIKHTDIQEHVHKEIDTVLGQHGIPQMENRKSLPFTDAVIHEVQRYMDLVPLNVPHYATKDISFKGYAIPKDTVILPMLHSVLRDEDQWENAWTFNPENFLDQNGNFKKNPAFLPFSAGKRACVGESLARMELLLFLVSIVQQFHLSTPGGPSSINTTPELSSFANVPHQYQLIVTPR
;
A
#
# COMPACT_ATOMS: atom_id res chain seq x y z
N MET A 1 -34.98 -6.61 5.87
CA MET A 1 -33.95 -6.43 4.82
C MET A 1 -32.74 -7.36 4.97
N TYR A 2 -32.63 -8.14 6.04
CA TYR A 2 -31.51 -9.09 6.31
C TYR A 2 -31.71 -10.51 5.75
N CYS A 3 -32.90 -10.85 5.25
CA CYS A 3 -33.20 -12.19 4.72
C CYS A 3 -32.98 -12.38 3.20
N ILE A 4 -32.73 -11.30 2.45
CA ILE A 4 -32.55 -11.39 0.99
C ILE A 4 -31.08 -11.62 0.61
N SER A 5 -30.11 -11.25 1.48
CA SER A 5 -28.70 -11.40 1.20
C SER A 5 -28.20 -12.85 1.30
N THR A 6 -28.75 -13.64 2.19
CA THR A 6 -28.36 -15.07 2.40
C THR A 6 -28.95 -16.02 1.34
N GLN A 7 -30.09 -15.70 0.77
CA GLN A 7 -30.67 -16.51 -0.31
C GLN A 7 -30.03 -16.24 -1.67
N LEU A 8 -29.56 -15.02 -1.94
CA LEU A 8 -28.81 -14.71 -3.16
C LEU A 8 -27.42 -15.40 -3.17
N ALA A 9 -26.75 -15.49 -2.03
CA ALA A 9 -25.47 -16.20 -1.91
C ALA A 9 -25.61 -17.72 -2.14
N HIS A 10 -26.76 -18.32 -1.77
CA HIS A 10 -27.01 -19.75 -1.98
C HIS A 10 -27.47 -20.08 -3.42
N CYS A 11 -28.21 -19.19 -4.07
CA CYS A 11 -28.59 -19.33 -5.48
C CYS A 11 -27.40 -19.17 -6.43
N THR A 12 -26.48 -18.23 -6.15
CA THR A 12 -25.29 -18.01 -6.99
C THR A 12 -24.31 -19.21 -6.93
N SER A 13 -24.17 -19.87 -5.78
CA SER A 13 -23.31 -21.05 -5.65
C SER A 13 -23.81 -22.27 -6.45
N LEU A 14 -25.12 -22.40 -6.67
CA LEU A 14 -25.72 -23.48 -7.48
C LEU A 14 -25.65 -23.20 -9.00
N TRP A 15 -25.74 -21.95 -9.41
CA TRP A 15 -25.59 -21.57 -10.83
C TRP A 15 -24.14 -21.66 -11.32
N ILE A 16 -23.16 -21.42 -10.47
CA ILE A 16 -21.73 -21.48 -10.82
C ILE A 16 -21.27 -22.92 -11.05
N LYS A 17 -21.81 -23.90 -10.30
CA LYS A 17 -21.50 -25.33 -10.52
C LYS A 17 -21.96 -25.88 -11.87
N SER A 18 -22.89 -25.22 -12.55
CA SER A 18 -23.40 -25.65 -13.86
C SER A 18 -22.68 -25.03 -15.07
N LEU A 19 -21.81 -24.04 -14.86
CA LEU A 19 -21.07 -23.31 -15.90
C LEU A 19 -19.60 -23.74 -16.05
N VAL A 20 -19.16 -24.76 -15.32
CA VAL A 20 -17.81 -25.32 -15.45
C VAL A 20 -17.84 -26.36 -16.58
N CYS A 21 -17.66 -25.90 -17.82
CA CYS A 21 -17.37 -26.79 -18.95
C CYS A 21 -15.92 -27.28 -18.85
N ARG A 22 -15.75 -28.61 -18.71
CA ARG A 22 -14.45 -29.28 -18.86
C ARG A 22 -14.08 -29.30 -20.34
N HIS A 23 -13.17 -28.44 -20.75
CA HIS A 23 -12.33 -28.69 -21.92
C HIS A 23 -10.87 -28.56 -21.52
N GLU A 24 -10.05 -29.44 -22.02
CA GLU A 24 -8.63 -29.62 -21.70
C GLU A 24 -7.87 -28.28 -21.70
N ALA A 25 -7.18 -28.00 -20.59
CA ALA A 25 -6.23 -26.92 -20.34
C ALA A 25 -6.73 -25.50 -19.97
N TYR A 26 -8.04 -25.21 -19.89
CA TYR A 26 -8.53 -23.89 -19.46
C TYR A 26 -9.74 -24.03 -18.54
N THR A 27 -9.63 -23.55 -17.31
CA THR A 27 -10.78 -23.46 -16.41
C THR A 27 -11.26 -22.01 -16.38
N ASP A 28 -12.36 -21.73 -17.09
CA ASP A 28 -13.00 -20.43 -17.09
C ASP A 28 -13.81 -20.25 -15.81
N VAL A 29 -13.41 -19.33 -14.95
CA VAL A 29 -14.17 -18.93 -13.76
C VAL A 29 -14.61 -17.48 -13.92
N ILE A 30 -15.91 -17.27 -13.98
CA ILE A 30 -16.50 -15.94 -14.04
C ILE A 30 -16.82 -15.52 -12.60
N ILE A 31 -16.27 -14.43 -12.09
CA ILE A 31 -16.83 -13.44 -11.17
C ILE A 31 -15.74 -12.76 -10.32
N TRP A 32 -15.58 -11.45 -10.50
CA TRP A 32 -14.61 -10.62 -9.78
C TRP A 32 -14.90 -10.51 -8.27
N TYR A 33 -16.16 -10.48 -7.87
CA TYR A 33 -16.54 -10.40 -6.45
C TYR A 33 -16.11 -11.66 -5.69
N GLU A 34 -16.27 -12.83 -6.29
CA GLU A 34 -15.79 -14.09 -5.71
C GLU A 34 -14.27 -14.23 -5.81
N LEU A 35 -13.60 -13.70 -6.86
CA LEU A 35 -12.15 -13.75 -6.95
C LEU A 35 -11.48 -13.05 -5.77
N VAL A 36 -12.00 -11.90 -5.35
CA VAL A 36 -11.48 -11.18 -4.19
C VAL A 36 -11.88 -11.89 -2.88
N HIS A 37 -13.14 -12.30 -2.74
CA HIS A 37 -13.60 -12.96 -1.53
C HIS A 37 -13.14 -14.42 -1.38
N VAL A 38 -13.10 -15.19 -2.46
CA VAL A 38 -12.64 -16.60 -2.44
C VAL A 38 -11.12 -16.71 -2.50
N ALA A 39 -10.44 -15.80 -3.20
CA ALA A 39 -8.98 -15.73 -3.16
C ALA A 39 -8.44 -15.25 -1.80
N LEU A 40 -9.25 -14.50 -1.04
CA LEU A 40 -8.93 -14.04 0.31
C LEU A 40 -9.56 -14.91 1.40
N SER A 41 -10.30 -15.97 1.04
CA SER A 41 -10.84 -16.92 2.01
C SER A 41 -9.82 -18.00 2.36
N PRO A 42 -9.68 -18.37 3.65
CA PRO A 42 -8.82 -19.49 4.04
C PRO A 42 -9.46 -20.86 3.72
N PRO A 43 -8.67 -21.85 3.25
CA PRO A 43 -7.44 -21.73 2.49
C PRO A 43 -7.72 -21.25 1.06
N CYS A 44 -6.74 -20.75 0.33
CA CYS A 44 -6.91 -20.37 -1.08
C CYS A 44 -7.39 -21.60 -1.90
N GLN A 45 -8.69 -21.85 -1.89
CA GLN A 45 -9.29 -23.09 -2.40
C GLN A 45 -8.91 -23.37 -3.85
N TRP A 46 -8.69 -22.30 -4.62
CA TRP A 46 -8.36 -22.41 -6.04
C TRP A 46 -6.93 -22.83 -6.28
N SER A 47 -5.95 -22.34 -5.50
CA SER A 47 -4.57 -22.77 -5.66
C SER A 47 -4.38 -24.25 -5.27
N ASN A 48 -5.15 -24.74 -4.30
CA ASN A 48 -5.17 -26.15 -3.92
C ASN A 48 -5.80 -27.03 -5.00
N GLN A 49 -6.77 -26.48 -5.77
CA GLN A 49 -7.46 -27.21 -6.82
C GLN A 49 -6.78 -27.11 -8.17
N TYR A 50 -6.24 -25.93 -8.54
CA TYR A 50 -5.74 -25.62 -9.89
C TYR A 50 -4.23 -25.41 -9.93
N GLY A 51 -3.56 -25.45 -8.78
CA GLY A 51 -2.11 -25.25 -8.67
C GLY A 51 -1.70 -23.78 -8.55
N PRO A 52 -0.37 -23.52 -8.47
CA PRO A 52 0.19 -22.20 -8.21
C PRO A 52 0.13 -21.22 -9.40
N VAL A 53 -0.24 -21.69 -10.58
CA VAL A 53 -0.42 -20.89 -11.79
C VAL A 53 -1.77 -21.22 -12.39
N MET A 54 -2.69 -20.31 -12.38
CA MET A 54 -4.04 -20.50 -12.89
C MET A 54 -4.47 -19.36 -13.80
N THR A 55 -5.30 -19.68 -14.80
CA THR A 55 -5.90 -18.67 -15.68
C THR A 55 -7.33 -18.37 -15.24
N VAL A 56 -7.64 -17.10 -15.12
CA VAL A 56 -8.98 -16.60 -14.77
C VAL A 56 -9.47 -15.65 -15.84
N HIS A 57 -10.69 -15.85 -16.30
CA HIS A 57 -11.36 -14.97 -17.24
C HIS A 57 -12.35 -14.05 -16.51
N LEU A 58 -12.17 -12.74 -16.70
CA LEU A 58 -13.08 -11.72 -16.18
C LEU A 58 -13.72 -11.00 -17.37
N GLY A 59 -14.87 -11.47 -17.78
CA GLY A 59 -15.46 -11.10 -19.06
C GLY A 59 -14.50 -11.48 -20.20
N PRO A 60 -14.19 -10.56 -21.11
CA PRO A 60 -13.30 -10.83 -22.26
C PRO A 60 -11.80 -10.80 -21.90
N LYS A 61 -11.44 -10.45 -20.67
CA LYS A 61 -10.04 -10.29 -20.26
C LYS A 61 -9.53 -11.53 -19.55
N ARG A 62 -8.38 -12.02 -20.00
CA ARG A 62 -7.64 -13.13 -19.40
C ARG A 62 -6.60 -12.62 -18.42
N PHE A 63 -6.55 -13.24 -17.24
CA PHE A 63 -5.59 -13.00 -16.19
C PHE A 63 -4.90 -14.30 -15.83
N VAL A 64 -3.58 -14.25 -15.60
CA VAL A 64 -2.83 -15.35 -14.98
C VAL A 64 -2.58 -14.96 -13.53
N VAL A 65 -3.06 -15.79 -12.62
CA VAL A 65 -2.88 -15.63 -11.18
C VAL A 65 -1.72 -16.52 -10.74
N LEU A 66 -0.77 -15.92 -10.01
CA LEU A 66 0.35 -16.63 -9.38
C LEU A 66 0.11 -16.70 -7.88
N SER A 67 0.11 -17.89 -7.31
CA SER A 67 -0.19 -18.18 -5.92
C SER A 67 0.96 -18.91 -5.23
N GLY A 68 1.18 -18.56 -3.94
CA GLY A 68 2.24 -19.12 -3.10
C GLY A 68 3.62 -18.50 -3.33
N TYR A 69 4.48 -18.62 -2.32
CA TYR A 69 5.79 -17.98 -2.30
C TYR A 69 6.66 -18.35 -3.49
N GLN A 70 6.74 -19.65 -3.83
CA GLN A 70 7.63 -20.14 -4.88
C GLN A 70 7.29 -19.57 -6.27
N ALA A 71 5.99 -19.55 -6.62
CA ALA A 71 5.56 -19.05 -7.93
C ALA A 71 5.76 -17.52 -8.04
N VAL A 72 5.40 -16.80 -6.98
CA VAL A 72 5.53 -15.33 -6.96
C VAL A 72 7.01 -14.92 -6.96
N LYS A 73 7.87 -15.58 -6.17
CA LYS A 73 9.31 -15.32 -6.14
C LYS A 73 9.97 -15.60 -7.49
N GLU A 74 9.67 -16.76 -8.09
CA GLU A 74 10.23 -17.12 -9.40
C GLU A 74 9.86 -16.11 -10.48
N ALA A 75 8.59 -15.66 -10.53
CA ALA A 75 8.14 -14.69 -11.50
C ALA A 75 8.76 -13.30 -11.26
N LEU A 76 8.71 -12.78 -10.03
CA LEU A 76 9.08 -11.40 -9.76
C LEU A 76 10.59 -11.20 -9.57
N VAL A 77 11.34 -12.23 -9.17
CA VAL A 77 12.77 -12.16 -8.86
C VAL A 77 13.60 -12.90 -9.89
N ASP A 78 13.32 -14.19 -10.11
CA ASP A 78 14.17 -15.04 -10.93
C ASP A 78 13.95 -14.77 -12.44
N GLN A 79 12.70 -14.45 -12.86
CA GLN A 79 12.33 -14.06 -14.22
C GLN A 79 11.86 -12.59 -14.28
N ALA A 80 12.48 -11.73 -13.50
CA ALA A 80 12.01 -10.35 -13.24
C ALA A 80 11.82 -9.49 -14.51
N ASP A 81 12.60 -9.69 -15.57
CA ASP A 81 12.47 -8.93 -16.81
C ASP A 81 11.19 -9.28 -17.57
N ASP A 82 10.83 -10.54 -17.55
CA ASP A 82 9.70 -11.09 -18.29
C ASP A 82 8.35 -10.65 -17.67
N PHE A 83 8.36 -10.48 -16.35
CA PHE A 83 7.20 -10.04 -15.56
C PHE A 83 7.25 -8.56 -15.13
N ALA A 84 8.22 -7.76 -15.63
CA ALA A 84 8.35 -6.35 -15.23
C ALA A 84 7.31 -5.41 -15.85
N GLY A 85 6.50 -5.85 -16.79
CA GLY A 85 5.43 -5.04 -17.36
C GLY A 85 4.40 -4.63 -16.30
N ARG A 86 3.91 -3.39 -16.33
CA ARG A 86 2.81 -2.91 -15.48
C ARG A 86 1.53 -2.83 -16.30
N ALA A 87 0.49 -3.57 -15.89
CA ALA A 87 -0.76 -3.65 -16.61
C ALA A 87 -1.43 -2.27 -16.77
N GLN A 88 -2.01 -2.05 -17.95
CA GLN A 88 -2.75 -0.83 -18.24
C GLN A 88 -4.16 -0.91 -17.65
N ILE A 89 -4.26 -0.55 -16.37
CA ILE A 89 -5.51 -0.54 -15.62
C ILE A 89 -6.34 0.68 -16.08
N PRO A 90 -7.56 0.52 -16.63
CA PRO A 90 -8.35 1.63 -17.20
C PRO A 90 -8.54 2.81 -16.27
N PHE A 91 -8.84 2.58 -14.99
CA PHE A 91 -8.95 3.64 -13.98
C PHE A 91 -7.66 4.44 -13.85
N ALA A 92 -6.52 3.79 -13.66
CA ALA A 92 -5.23 4.45 -13.53
C ALA A 92 -4.79 5.11 -14.85
N MET A 93 -5.09 4.50 -15.99
CA MET A 93 -4.81 5.07 -17.32
C MET A 93 -5.60 6.36 -17.58
N LYS A 94 -6.87 6.41 -17.16
CA LYS A 94 -7.68 7.62 -17.26
C LYS A 94 -7.13 8.76 -16.38
N LEU A 95 -6.63 8.43 -15.20
CA LEU A 95 -6.04 9.41 -14.28
C LEU A 95 -4.67 9.91 -14.75
N LEU A 96 -3.77 9.02 -15.12
CA LEU A 96 -2.35 9.33 -15.29
C LEU A 96 -1.86 9.21 -16.75
N LYS A 97 -2.70 8.72 -17.67
CA LYS A 97 -2.39 8.58 -19.11
C LYS A 97 -1.07 7.83 -19.38
N GLY A 98 -0.65 6.94 -18.49
CA GLY A 98 0.62 6.22 -18.60
C GLY A 98 1.85 7.00 -18.14
N TYR A 99 1.68 8.21 -17.60
CA TYR A 99 2.75 9.01 -17.03
C TYR A 99 3.03 8.67 -15.55
N GLY A 100 4.17 9.13 -15.07
CA GLY A 100 4.64 8.91 -13.71
C GLY A 100 5.32 7.56 -13.54
N LEU A 101 5.49 7.14 -12.28
CA LEU A 101 6.32 6.00 -11.89
C LEU A 101 5.55 4.68 -11.80
N ALA A 102 4.32 4.72 -11.26
CA ALA A 102 3.60 3.51 -10.84
C ALA A 102 3.10 2.65 -11.99
N ILE A 103 2.56 3.28 -13.06
CA ILE A 103 1.90 2.61 -14.18
C ILE A 103 2.65 2.73 -15.52
N SER A 104 3.76 3.45 -15.56
CA SER A 104 4.59 3.58 -16.75
C SER A 104 5.37 2.29 -17.03
N ASN A 105 5.77 2.13 -18.28
CA ASN A 105 6.48 0.95 -18.79
C ASN A 105 7.73 1.33 -19.60
N GLY A 106 8.53 0.33 -19.96
CA GLY A 106 9.67 0.50 -20.85
C GLY A 106 10.72 1.46 -20.28
N GLU A 107 11.29 2.29 -21.17
CA GLU A 107 12.37 3.20 -20.82
C GLU A 107 11.93 4.32 -19.88
N ARG A 108 10.69 4.86 -20.08
CA ARG A 108 10.08 5.83 -19.16
C ARG A 108 10.17 5.35 -17.72
N TRP A 109 9.67 4.16 -17.44
CA TRP A 109 9.69 3.60 -16.10
C TRP A 109 11.11 3.42 -15.57
N ARG A 110 12.05 2.92 -16.40
CA ARG A 110 13.43 2.69 -15.96
C ARG A 110 14.12 3.99 -15.56
N LEU A 111 13.97 5.03 -16.39
CA LEU A 111 14.57 6.34 -16.14
C LEU A 111 13.95 7.01 -14.90
N LEU A 112 12.63 7.08 -14.84
CA LEU A 112 11.93 7.70 -13.71
C LEU A 112 12.19 6.96 -12.40
N ARG A 113 12.19 5.61 -12.41
CA ARG A 113 12.50 4.83 -11.21
C ARG A 113 13.92 5.06 -10.72
N ARG A 114 14.90 5.03 -11.61
CA ARG A 114 16.30 5.29 -11.25
C ARG A 114 16.47 6.68 -10.68
N PHE A 115 15.93 7.68 -11.36
CA PHE A 115 15.94 9.07 -10.89
C PHE A 115 15.29 9.19 -9.52
N THR A 116 14.06 8.68 -9.36
CA THR A 116 13.34 8.76 -8.10
C THR A 116 14.11 8.11 -6.95
N LEU A 117 14.62 6.90 -7.12
CA LEU A 117 15.39 6.20 -6.09
C LEU A 117 16.70 6.93 -5.72
N SER A 118 17.41 7.55 -6.67
CA SER A 118 18.60 8.36 -6.35
C SER A 118 18.21 9.62 -5.58
N THR A 119 17.25 10.38 -6.08
CA THR A 119 16.80 11.64 -5.47
C THR A 119 16.26 11.42 -4.05
N LEU A 120 15.39 10.41 -3.83
CA LEU A 120 14.90 10.09 -2.49
C LEU A 120 16.02 9.70 -1.53
N ARG A 121 17.03 8.99 -2.00
CA ARG A 121 18.23 8.65 -1.21
C ARG A 121 19.05 9.89 -0.87
N ASP A 122 19.20 10.82 -1.79
CA ASP A 122 19.97 12.05 -1.62
C ASP A 122 19.28 12.97 -0.59
N PHE A 123 17.94 13.02 -0.56
CA PHE A 123 17.17 13.68 0.50
C PHE A 123 17.07 12.88 1.80
N GLY A 124 17.86 11.84 1.96
CA GLY A 124 18.04 11.16 3.23
C GLY A 124 17.07 10.01 3.49
N MET A 125 16.34 9.52 2.49
CA MET A 125 15.55 8.29 2.66
C MET A 125 16.45 7.14 3.15
N GLY A 126 16.17 6.62 4.35
CA GLY A 126 17.01 5.65 5.03
C GLY A 126 18.23 6.24 5.77
N ARG A 127 18.30 7.55 5.97
CA ARG A 127 19.41 8.26 6.64
C ARG A 127 18.89 9.21 7.73
N LYS A 128 19.82 9.75 8.55
CA LYS A 128 19.52 10.62 9.69
C LYS A 128 18.67 11.86 9.37
N GLY A 129 18.82 12.47 8.20
CA GLY A 129 18.03 13.66 7.84
C GLY A 129 16.51 13.38 7.78
N MET A 130 16.12 12.27 7.16
CA MET A 130 14.73 11.85 7.09
C MET A 130 14.19 11.44 8.48
N GLU A 131 15.04 10.81 9.28
CA GLU A 131 14.71 10.44 10.66
C GLU A 131 14.31 11.65 11.50
N GLN A 132 15.03 12.76 11.39
CA GLN A 132 14.71 14.00 12.10
C GLN A 132 13.36 14.57 11.69
N TRP A 133 13.02 14.54 10.40
CA TRP A 133 11.70 14.99 9.93
C TRP A 133 10.56 14.13 10.46
N ILE A 134 10.75 12.81 10.50
CA ILE A 134 9.75 11.91 11.07
C ILE A 134 9.62 12.11 12.58
N GLN A 135 10.73 12.35 13.29
CA GLN A 135 10.70 12.65 14.73
C GLN A 135 10.00 13.97 15.04
N GLU A 136 10.24 15.01 14.23
CA GLU A 136 9.53 16.29 14.35
C GLU A 136 8.02 16.10 14.12
N GLU A 137 7.64 15.40 13.08
CA GLU A 137 6.23 15.13 12.77
C GLU A 137 5.59 14.20 13.82
N SER A 138 6.36 13.26 14.39
CA SER A 138 5.91 12.44 15.54
C SER A 138 5.57 13.32 16.74
N ARG A 139 6.37 14.34 17.03
CA ARG A 139 6.10 15.29 18.14
C ARG A 139 4.77 16.03 17.91
N HIS A 140 4.50 16.55 16.72
CA HIS A 140 3.22 17.17 16.38
C HIS A 140 2.04 16.22 16.50
N LEU A 141 2.21 14.97 16.03
CA LEU A 141 1.19 13.94 16.18
C LEU A 141 0.90 13.66 17.67
N LEU A 142 1.93 13.47 18.50
CA LEU A 142 1.76 13.23 19.93
C LEU A 142 1.07 14.40 20.65
N GLU A 143 1.38 15.64 20.29
CA GLU A 143 0.69 16.84 20.79
C GLU A 143 -0.81 16.79 20.45
N SER A 144 -1.16 16.56 19.19
CA SER A 144 -2.57 16.40 18.75
C SER A 144 -3.28 15.23 19.46
N LEU A 145 -2.60 14.13 19.72
CA LEU A 145 -3.16 13.01 20.47
C LEU A 145 -3.43 13.36 21.93
N ARG A 146 -2.54 14.14 22.59
CA ARG A 146 -2.77 14.63 23.95
C ARG A 146 -3.99 15.56 24.05
N GLU A 147 -4.24 16.34 23.02
CA GLU A 147 -5.39 17.25 22.95
C GLU A 147 -6.75 16.51 22.96
N THR A 148 -6.77 15.23 22.62
CA THR A 148 -7.99 14.39 22.72
C THR A 148 -8.43 14.15 24.15
N LYS A 149 -7.57 14.35 25.16
CA LYS A 149 -7.84 14.23 26.61
C LYS A 149 -8.50 12.89 26.97
N SER A 150 -8.01 11.81 26.39
CA SER A 150 -8.53 10.45 26.55
C SER A 150 -10.01 10.28 26.16
N THR A 151 -10.53 11.16 25.32
CA THR A 151 -11.88 10.98 24.71
C THR A 151 -11.76 10.09 23.47
N PRO A 152 -12.80 9.30 23.15
CA PRO A 152 -12.80 8.49 21.93
C PRO A 152 -12.76 9.35 20.66
N PHE A 153 -11.93 8.98 19.69
CA PHE A 153 -11.81 9.68 18.39
C PHE A 153 -11.47 8.71 17.25
N ASP A 154 -11.72 9.09 16.01
CA ASP A 154 -11.27 8.38 14.82
C ASP A 154 -9.80 8.74 14.51
N PRO A 155 -8.85 7.78 14.57
CA PRO A 155 -7.44 8.06 14.34
C PRO A 155 -7.08 8.34 12.88
N THR A 156 -7.99 8.13 11.93
CA THR A 156 -7.72 8.16 10.48
C THR A 156 -6.98 9.43 10.06
N TYR A 157 -7.57 10.61 10.32
CA TYR A 157 -6.97 11.86 9.88
C TYR A 157 -5.77 12.32 10.73
N PHE A 158 -5.69 11.92 11.98
CA PHE A 158 -4.51 12.17 12.82
C PHE A 158 -3.26 11.54 12.20
N LEU A 159 -3.35 10.27 11.82
CA LEU A 159 -2.26 9.52 11.23
C LEU A 159 -1.98 9.96 9.78
N SER A 160 -3.04 10.18 8.98
CA SER A 160 -2.87 10.60 7.59
C SER A 160 -2.18 11.96 7.48
N ARG A 161 -2.46 12.92 8.38
CA ARG A 161 -1.79 14.23 8.41
C ARG A 161 -0.30 14.09 8.70
N ALA A 162 0.07 13.31 9.71
CA ALA A 162 1.45 13.11 10.08
C ALA A 162 2.27 12.42 8.98
N VAL A 163 1.79 11.28 8.49
CA VAL A 163 2.45 10.54 7.41
C VAL A 163 2.53 11.37 6.13
N SER A 164 1.46 12.09 5.77
CA SER A 164 1.45 12.93 4.57
C SER A 164 2.44 14.09 4.65
N ASN A 165 2.64 14.70 5.83
CA ASN A 165 3.61 15.77 6.00
C ASN A 165 5.05 15.31 5.79
N VAL A 166 5.39 14.08 6.14
CA VAL A 166 6.71 13.51 5.80
C VAL A 166 6.90 13.46 4.27
N ILE A 167 5.86 13.03 3.55
CA ILE A 167 5.89 13.04 2.07
C ILE A 167 5.92 14.46 1.52
N CYS A 168 5.17 15.39 2.11
CA CYS A 168 5.16 16.79 1.69
C CYS A 168 6.53 17.46 1.87
N ALA A 169 7.22 17.19 2.97
CA ALA A 169 8.58 17.66 3.19
C ALA A 169 9.54 17.15 2.12
N LEU A 170 9.41 15.88 1.73
CA LEU A 170 10.24 15.24 0.71
C LEU A 170 9.96 15.75 -0.72
N VAL A 171 8.68 15.98 -1.04
CA VAL A 171 8.21 16.27 -2.41
C VAL A 171 8.09 17.78 -2.66
N PHE A 172 7.63 18.55 -1.68
CA PHE A 172 7.36 19.98 -1.77
C PHE A 172 8.30 20.85 -0.90
N GLY A 173 9.24 20.24 -0.16
CA GLY A 173 10.15 20.95 0.72
C GLY A 173 9.49 21.65 1.92
N GLN A 174 8.25 21.31 2.25
CA GLN A 174 7.49 21.99 3.32
C GLN A 174 6.53 21.04 4.02
N ARG A 175 6.20 21.35 5.29
CA ARG A 175 5.09 20.76 6.00
C ARG A 175 3.85 21.66 5.95
N PHE A 176 2.66 21.08 6.12
CA PHE A 176 1.39 21.81 6.23
C PHE A 176 0.88 21.79 7.67
N SER A 177 0.16 22.85 8.06
CA SER A 177 -0.58 22.85 9.32
C SER A 177 -1.65 21.75 9.31
N TYR A 178 -1.90 21.13 10.46
CA TYR A 178 -2.97 20.14 10.60
C TYR A 178 -4.38 20.70 10.41
N ASP A 179 -4.53 22.04 10.49
CA ASP A 179 -5.78 22.75 10.28
C ASP A 179 -5.88 23.40 8.88
N ASP A 180 -4.88 23.18 8.01
CA ASP A 180 -4.93 23.68 6.64
C ASP A 180 -6.04 23.01 5.86
N VAL A 181 -7.05 23.77 5.47
CA VAL A 181 -8.26 23.27 4.79
C VAL A 181 -7.92 22.62 3.44
N ASN A 182 -6.96 23.19 2.70
CA ASN A 182 -6.53 22.62 1.42
C ASN A 182 -5.82 21.28 1.63
N PHE A 183 -4.94 21.22 2.61
CA PHE A 183 -4.24 19.97 2.95
C PHE A 183 -5.22 18.88 3.38
N LEU A 184 -6.17 19.19 4.27
CA LEU A 184 -7.23 18.25 4.68
C LEU A 184 -8.07 17.80 3.47
N ARG A 185 -8.36 18.69 2.55
CA ARG A 185 -9.08 18.36 1.31
C ARG A 185 -8.30 17.35 0.46
N LEU A 186 -6.98 17.53 0.31
CA LEU A 186 -6.13 16.60 -0.42
C LEU A 186 -6.14 15.21 0.22
N LEU A 187 -6.07 15.12 1.55
CA LEU A 187 -6.15 13.84 2.27
C LEU A 187 -7.49 13.13 2.04
N GLN A 188 -8.59 13.89 2.03
CA GLN A 188 -9.93 13.34 1.69
C GLN A 188 -9.97 12.76 0.27
N ILE A 189 -9.37 13.45 -0.71
CA ILE A 189 -9.30 12.98 -2.10
C ILE A 189 -8.51 11.68 -2.19
N ILE A 190 -7.38 11.60 -1.49
CA ILE A 190 -6.54 10.38 -1.45
C ILE A 190 -7.35 9.21 -0.89
N SER A 191 -7.92 9.38 0.30
CA SER A 191 -8.69 8.33 0.96
C SER A 191 -9.90 7.88 0.12
N ALA A 192 -10.64 8.83 -0.47
CA ALA A 192 -11.76 8.54 -1.37
C ALA A 192 -11.32 7.73 -2.61
N THR A 193 -10.14 8.05 -3.17
CA THR A 193 -9.59 7.34 -4.33
C THR A 193 -9.24 5.90 -4.01
N ILE A 194 -8.59 5.65 -2.87
CA ILE A 194 -8.25 4.29 -2.41
C ILE A 194 -9.51 3.51 -2.07
N ARG A 195 -10.46 4.11 -1.35
CA ARG A 195 -11.75 3.46 -1.04
C ARG A 195 -12.53 3.11 -2.32
N PHE A 196 -12.55 3.99 -3.31
CA PHE A 196 -13.17 3.70 -4.61
C PHE A 196 -12.48 2.50 -5.29
N GLY A 197 -11.15 2.50 -5.39
CA GLY A 197 -10.38 1.41 -5.97
C GLY A 197 -10.58 0.07 -5.25
N SER A 198 -10.81 0.10 -3.93
CA SER A 198 -11.02 -1.07 -3.08
C SER A 198 -12.49 -1.51 -2.98
N SER A 199 -13.43 -0.68 -3.43
CA SER A 199 -14.86 -0.98 -3.50
C SER A 199 -15.20 -1.77 -4.78
N PRO A 200 -16.41 -2.36 -4.92
CA PRO A 200 -16.85 -3.01 -6.14
C PRO A 200 -16.84 -2.13 -7.39
N TRP A 201 -16.91 -0.80 -7.23
CA TRP A 201 -16.92 0.16 -8.32
C TRP A 201 -15.60 0.25 -9.09
N GLY A 202 -14.46 0.11 -8.40
CA GLY A 202 -13.14 0.14 -9.02
C GLY A 202 -12.94 -0.98 -10.04
N PRO A 203 -13.08 -2.26 -9.65
CA PRO A 203 -13.07 -3.39 -10.56
C PRO A 203 -14.10 -3.30 -11.70
N LEU A 204 -15.33 -2.90 -11.38
CA LEU A 204 -16.38 -2.74 -12.40
C LEU A 204 -15.99 -1.72 -13.46
N TYR A 205 -15.43 -0.57 -13.05
CA TYR A 205 -14.89 0.41 -13.97
C TYR A 205 -13.75 -0.15 -14.83
N ASN A 206 -12.85 -0.93 -14.22
CA ASN A 206 -11.72 -1.54 -14.92
C ASN A 206 -12.12 -2.61 -15.94
N LEU A 207 -13.25 -3.27 -15.74
CA LEU A 207 -13.78 -4.25 -16.69
C LEU A 207 -14.55 -3.57 -17.84
N PHE A 208 -15.38 -2.59 -17.53
CA PHE A 208 -16.32 -1.98 -18.47
C PHE A 208 -16.17 -0.45 -18.55
N PRO A 209 -14.96 0.11 -18.83
CA PRO A 209 -14.72 1.55 -18.72
C PRO A 209 -15.60 2.37 -19.67
N LYS A 210 -15.80 1.90 -20.91
CA LYS A 210 -16.63 2.59 -21.91
C LYS A 210 -18.11 2.68 -21.51
N LEU A 211 -18.64 1.62 -20.88
CA LEU A 211 -20.00 1.61 -20.38
C LEU A 211 -20.14 2.53 -19.16
N MET A 212 -19.21 2.40 -18.21
CA MET A 212 -19.22 3.18 -16.98
C MET A 212 -19.08 4.68 -17.22
N ASP A 213 -18.34 5.09 -18.26
CA ASP A 213 -18.20 6.51 -18.62
C ASP A 213 -19.55 7.18 -18.97
N HIS A 214 -20.56 6.39 -19.36
CA HIS A 214 -21.91 6.89 -19.68
C HIS A 214 -22.93 6.69 -18.56
N LEU A 215 -22.61 5.95 -17.53
CA LEU A 215 -23.50 5.69 -16.41
C LEU A 215 -23.20 6.62 -15.21
N PRO A 216 -24.21 7.06 -14.46
CA PRO A 216 -23.98 7.79 -13.24
C PRO A 216 -23.32 6.89 -12.20
N GLY A 217 -22.38 7.43 -11.42
CA GLY A 217 -21.71 6.68 -10.38
C GLY A 217 -20.56 7.42 -9.69
N PRO A 218 -20.00 6.86 -8.61
CA PRO A 218 -18.97 7.51 -7.80
C PRO A 218 -17.65 7.76 -8.54
N HIS A 219 -17.41 7.06 -9.65
CA HIS A 219 -16.21 7.27 -10.47
C HIS A 219 -16.11 8.69 -11.03
N HIS A 220 -17.24 9.33 -11.38
CA HIS A 220 -17.23 10.73 -11.85
C HIS A 220 -16.73 11.68 -10.76
N THR A 221 -17.19 11.49 -9.52
CA THR A 221 -16.73 12.27 -8.37
C THR A 221 -15.24 12.08 -8.14
N VAL A 222 -14.76 10.83 -8.16
CA VAL A 222 -13.33 10.54 -7.97
C VAL A 222 -12.48 11.14 -9.09
N PHE A 223 -12.91 11.07 -10.35
CA PHE A 223 -12.19 11.71 -11.45
C PHE A 223 -12.12 13.23 -11.31
N SER A 224 -13.23 13.88 -10.91
CA SER A 224 -13.23 15.32 -10.64
C SER A 224 -12.29 15.71 -9.50
N GLN A 225 -12.31 14.94 -8.40
CA GLN A 225 -11.42 15.13 -7.26
C GLN A 225 -9.93 14.93 -7.65
N MET A 226 -9.64 13.99 -8.50
CA MET A 226 -8.27 13.78 -8.99
C MET A 226 -7.79 14.90 -9.90
N GLU A 227 -8.67 15.58 -10.65
CA GLU A 227 -8.28 16.79 -11.37
C GLU A 227 -8.01 17.98 -10.41
N GLU A 228 -8.75 18.08 -9.30
CA GLU A 228 -8.46 19.02 -8.21
C GLU A 228 -7.05 18.76 -7.63
N LEU A 229 -6.70 17.52 -7.33
CA LEU A 229 -5.36 17.14 -6.88
C LEU A 229 -4.28 17.49 -7.92
N LYS A 230 -4.53 17.25 -9.21
CA LYS A 230 -3.58 17.64 -10.27
C LYS A 230 -3.42 19.16 -10.37
N ALA A 231 -4.49 19.93 -10.18
CA ALA A 231 -4.42 21.38 -10.18
C ALA A 231 -3.51 21.90 -9.04
N PHE A 232 -3.64 21.33 -7.84
CA PHE A 232 -2.74 21.61 -6.73
C PHE A 232 -1.28 21.27 -7.06
N MET A 233 -1.01 20.10 -7.68
CA MET A 233 0.36 19.71 -8.06
C MET A 233 0.94 20.67 -9.10
N ARG A 234 0.15 21.10 -10.10
CA ARG A 234 0.58 22.09 -11.10
C ARG A 234 0.93 23.44 -10.45
N GLU A 235 0.13 23.88 -9.48
CA GLU A 235 0.39 25.11 -8.73
C GLU A 235 1.70 25.02 -7.96
N LYS A 236 1.93 23.93 -7.23
CA LYS A 236 3.19 23.71 -6.50
C LYS A 236 4.41 23.66 -7.43
N ILE A 237 4.30 22.95 -8.55
CA ILE A 237 5.38 22.92 -9.56
C ILE A 237 5.64 24.32 -10.14
N HIS A 238 4.59 25.11 -10.38
CA HIS A 238 4.73 26.47 -10.86
C HIS A 238 5.48 27.36 -9.85
N GLN A 239 5.13 27.30 -8.58
CA GLN A 239 5.80 28.01 -7.49
C GLN A 239 7.29 27.64 -7.39
N HIS A 240 7.61 26.32 -7.46
CA HIS A 240 9.00 25.85 -7.47
C HIS A 240 9.78 26.40 -8.66
N LYS A 241 9.18 26.39 -9.85
CA LYS A 241 9.83 26.92 -11.06
C LYS A 241 10.22 28.40 -10.93
N GLN A 242 9.40 29.20 -10.24
CA GLN A 242 9.68 30.63 -10.02
C GLN A 242 10.82 30.89 -9.03
N THR A 243 11.06 29.97 -8.11
CA THR A 243 12.02 30.10 -7.01
C THR A 243 13.15 29.07 -7.08
N LEU A 244 13.32 28.39 -8.23
CA LEU A 244 14.30 27.33 -8.40
C LEU A 244 15.72 27.89 -8.30
N ASP A 245 16.50 27.34 -7.36
CA ASP A 245 17.95 27.49 -7.29
C ASP A 245 18.59 26.17 -7.73
N PRO A 246 19.25 26.12 -8.92
CA PRO A 246 19.83 24.89 -9.42
C PRO A 246 20.99 24.34 -8.58
N ASP A 247 21.64 25.19 -7.79
CA ASP A 247 22.79 24.80 -6.97
C ASP A 247 22.36 24.26 -5.60
N ASN A 248 21.12 24.60 -5.15
CA ASN A 248 20.60 24.20 -3.85
C ASN A 248 19.16 23.63 -3.97
N PRO A 249 18.95 22.45 -4.55
CA PRO A 249 17.63 21.85 -4.68
C PRO A 249 17.04 21.52 -3.29
N ARG A 250 15.81 21.97 -3.05
CA ARG A 250 15.12 21.84 -1.76
C ARG A 250 14.44 20.51 -1.56
N ASP A 251 13.97 19.90 -2.68
CA ASP A 251 13.05 18.76 -2.68
C ASP A 251 13.05 18.00 -4.02
N TYR A 252 12.16 17.00 -4.12
CA TYR A 252 12.03 16.19 -5.32
C TYR A 252 11.63 17.01 -6.56
N ILE A 253 10.75 17.99 -6.44
CA ILE A 253 10.30 18.85 -7.56
C ILE A 253 11.47 19.66 -8.12
N ASP A 254 12.28 20.27 -7.26
CA ASP A 254 13.47 21.05 -7.70
C ASP A 254 14.43 20.15 -8.47
N CYS A 255 14.77 18.96 -7.95
CA CYS A 255 15.64 18.01 -8.64
C CYS A 255 15.10 17.61 -10.01
N PHE A 256 13.78 17.38 -10.11
CA PHE A 256 13.18 17.03 -11.39
C PHE A 256 13.20 18.21 -12.37
N LEU A 257 12.93 19.43 -11.93
CA LEU A 257 12.98 20.64 -12.75
C LEU A 257 14.40 20.92 -13.24
N ILE A 258 15.43 20.72 -12.42
CA ILE A 258 16.84 20.82 -12.82
C ILE A 258 17.12 19.82 -13.95
N ARG A 259 16.71 18.56 -13.78
CA ARG A 259 16.91 17.53 -14.78
C ARG A 259 16.15 17.82 -16.09
N LEU A 260 14.91 18.29 -15.98
CA LEU A 260 14.09 18.74 -17.12
C LEU A 260 14.82 19.83 -17.92
N ASN A 261 15.39 20.84 -17.24
CA ASN A 261 16.12 21.93 -17.88
C ASN A 261 17.42 21.43 -18.54
N GLN A 262 18.12 20.48 -17.95
CA GLN A 262 19.34 19.88 -18.52
C GLN A 262 19.06 19.07 -19.79
N GLU A 263 17.91 18.43 -19.88
CA GLU A 263 17.54 17.56 -21.00
C GLU A 263 16.51 18.19 -21.98
N LYS A 264 16.20 19.48 -21.83
CA LYS A 264 15.15 20.18 -22.60
C LYS A 264 15.27 20.06 -24.13
N ASP A 265 16.51 19.94 -24.62
CA ASP A 265 16.81 19.87 -26.05
C ASP A 265 16.89 18.42 -26.57
N LEU A 266 16.69 17.42 -25.70
CA LEU A 266 16.68 16.01 -26.07
C LEU A 266 15.26 15.58 -26.47
N PRO A 267 15.00 15.22 -27.75
CA PRO A 267 13.63 14.91 -28.20
C PRO A 267 13.05 13.64 -27.59
N THR A 268 13.88 12.79 -27.00
CA THR A 268 13.48 11.50 -26.40
C THR A 268 13.46 11.53 -24.87
N THR A 269 13.60 12.73 -24.26
CA THR A 269 13.62 12.83 -22.79
C THR A 269 12.29 12.45 -22.18
N GLU A 270 12.32 11.74 -21.07
CA GLU A 270 11.15 11.46 -20.22
C GLU A 270 11.02 12.50 -19.08
N PHE A 271 11.93 13.48 -18.99
CA PHE A 271 11.84 14.58 -18.03
C PHE A 271 11.01 15.73 -18.60
N HIS A 272 9.68 15.63 -18.47
CA HIS A 272 8.71 16.64 -18.87
C HIS A 272 7.59 16.76 -17.84
N TYR A 273 6.79 17.84 -17.93
CA TYR A 273 5.80 18.19 -16.92
C TYR A 273 4.77 17.09 -16.63
N ASP A 274 4.31 16.35 -17.64
CA ASP A 274 3.31 15.29 -17.40
C ASP A 274 3.89 14.15 -16.55
N ASN A 275 5.15 13.78 -16.77
CA ASN A 275 5.85 12.81 -15.95
C ASN A 275 6.15 13.35 -14.54
N LEU A 276 6.47 14.65 -14.40
CA LEU A 276 6.66 15.27 -13.09
C LEU A 276 5.34 15.23 -12.29
N ILE A 277 4.24 15.72 -12.86
CA ILE A 277 2.91 15.69 -12.22
C ILE A 277 2.53 14.26 -11.86
N GLY A 278 2.68 13.31 -12.80
CA GLY A 278 2.36 11.91 -12.57
C GLY A 278 3.18 11.28 -11.45
N THR A 279 4.49 11.59 -11.39
CA THR A 279 5.37 11.04 -10.34
C THR A 279 5.11 11.65 -8.98
N VAL A 280 4.93 12.97 -8.89
CA VAL A 280 4.56 13.66 -7.64
C VAL A 280 3.24 13.12 -7.10
N MET A 281 2.23 12.95 -7.96
CA MET A 281 0.97 12.31 -7.58
C MET A 281 1.17 10.87 -7.08
N ASN A 282 2.00 10.08 -7.74
CA ASN A 282 2.27 8.72 -7.30
C ASN A 282 2.92 8.69 -5.92
N LEU A 283 3.93 9.52 -5.68
CA LEU A 283 4.62 9.61 -4.39
C LEU A 283 3.65 10.03 -3.28
N PHE A 284 2.84 11.07 -3.54
CA PHE A 284 1.91 11.61 -2.56
C PHE A 284 0.77 10.64 -2.21
N LEU A 285 0.12 10.04 -3.23
CA LEU A 285 -0.94 9.05 -3.04
C LEU A 285 -0.43 7.78 -2.33
N ALA A 286 0.66 7.20 -2.85
CA ALA A 286 1.17 5.95 -2.33
C ALA A 286 1.80 6.09 -0.94
N GLY A 287 2.54 7.18 -0.69
CA GLY A 287 3.23 7.40 0.59
C GLY A 287 2.27 7.73 1.73
N THR A 288 1.19 8.46 1.46
CA THR A 288 0.23 8.88 2.49
C THR A 288 -0.64 7.73 3.00
N GLU A 289 -1.42 7.10 2.12
CA GLU A 289 -2.48 6.19 2.56
C GLU A 289 -1.93 4.83 3.01
N THR A 290 -0.87 4.33 2.39
CA THR A 290 -0.35 3.01 2.73
C THR A 290 0.23 2.96 4.14
N THR A 291 1.09 3.90 4.51
CA THR A 291 1.73 3.95 5.82
C THR A 291 0.72 4.31 6.92
N SER A 292 -0.14 5.32 6.70
CA SER A 292 -1.16 5.69 7.69
C SER A 292 -2.15 4.57 7.97
N THR A 293 -2.58 3.83 6.94
CA THR A 293 -3.44 2.65 7.10
C THR A 293 -2.73 1.52 7.84
N THR A 294 -1.42 1.31 7.58
CA THR A 294 -0.64 0.31 8.30
C THR A 294 -0.54 0.65 9.78
N ILE A 295 -0.29 1.92 10.13
CA ILE A 295 -0.29 2.36 11.54
C ILE A 295 -1.67 2.19 12.17
N ARG A 296 -2.77 2.52 11.45
CA ARG A 296 -4.14 2.29 11.94
C ARG A 296 -4.39 0.83 12.30
N TYR A 297 -3.98 -0.11 11.43
CA TYR A 297 -4.06 -1.54 11.73
C TYR A 297 -3.18 -1.94 12.91
N ALA A 298 -1.97 -1.37 13.03
CA ALA A 298 -1.10 -1.65 14.17
C ALA A 298 -1.78 -1.26 15.49
N LEU A 299 -2.37 -0.04 15.56
CA LEU A 299 -3.11 0.40 16.74
C LEU A 299 -4.32 -0.50 17.04
N MET A 300 -5.10 -0.89 16.01
CA MET A 300 -6.22 -1.84 16.17
C MET A 300 -5.77 -3.17 16.76
N LEU A 301 -4.68 -3.73 16.24
CA LEU A 301 -4.16 -5.03 16.68
C LEU A 301 -3.61 -4.95 18.10
N LEU A 302 -2.94 -3.85 18.49
CA LEU A 302 -2.49 -3.63 19.85
C LEU A 302 -3.63 -3.43 20.85
N ILE A 303 -4.75 -2.81 20.44
CA ILE A 303 -5.97 -2.74 21.27
C ILE A 303 -6.58 -4.13 21.46
N LYS A 304 -6.60 -4.93 20.38
CA LYS A 304 -7.19 -6.27 20.41
C LYS A 304 -6.38 -7.26 21.22
N HIS A 305 -5.05 -7.16 21.14
CA HIS A 305 -4.08 -8.03 21.81
C HIS A 305 -3.35 -7.26 22.91
N THR A 306 -4.01 -7.11 24.05
CA THR A 306 -3.50 -6.31 25.18
C THR A 306 -2.22 -6.86 25.78
N ASP A 307 -2.04 -8.17 25.76
CA ASP A 307 -0.81 -8.86 26.17
C ASP A 307 0.40 -8.47 25.29
N ILE A 308 0.19 -8.39 23.97
CA ILE A 308 1.21 -7.92 23.02
C ILE A 308 1.50 -6.43 23.26
N GLN A 309 0.47 -5.61 23.47
CA GLN A 309 0.65 -4.19 23.80
C GLN A 309 1.51 -4.01 25.07
N GLU A 310 1.22 -4.78 26.13
CA GLU A 310 1.99 -4.73 27.36
C GLU A 310 3.44 -5.18 27.18
N HIS A 311 3.69 -6.18 26.33
CA HIS A 311 5.05 -6.62 26.04
C HIS A 311 5.82 -5.54 25.28
N VAL A 312 5.22 -4.90 24.25
CA VAL A 312 5.80 -3.76 23.55
C VAL A 312 6.11 -2.61 24.52
N HIS A 313 5.21 -2.30 25.44
CA HIS A 313 5.43 -1.28 26.48
C HIS A 313 6.69 -1.60 27.32
N LYS A 314 6.81 -2.83 27.83
CA LYS A 314 7.94 -3.26 28.65
C LYS A 314 9.27 -3.19 27.89
N GLU A 315 9.27 -3.60 26.63
CA GLU A 315 10.47 -3.54 25.80
C GLU A 315 10.90 -2.08 25.56
N ILE A 316 9.96 -1.19 25.19
CA ILE A 316 10.22 0.23 24.95
C ILE A 316 10.72 0.91 26.26
N ASP A 317 10.09 0.63 27.40
CA ASP A 317 10.49 1.20 28.69
C ASP A 317 11.92 0.78 29.08
N THR A 318 12.29 -0.47 28.79
CA THR A 318 13.63 -0.99 29.07
C THR A 318 14.70 -0.32 28.20
N VAL A 319 14.40 -0.07 26.93
CA VAL A 319 15.39 0.41 25.94
C VAL A 319 15.45 1.94 25.89
N LEU A 320 14.32 2.62 25.94
CA LEU A 320 14.19 4.06 25.75
C LEU A 320 13.79 4.81 27.03
N GLY A 321 13.10 4.13 27.94
CA GLY A 321 12.42 4.80 29.06
C GLY A 321 11.26 5.68 28.56
N GLN A 322 10.73 6.50 29.47
CA GLN A 322 9.56 7.36 29.13
C GLN A 322 9.90 8.61 28.30
N HIS A 323 11.14 9.04 28.31
CA HIS A 323 11.57 10.32 27.72
C HIS A 323 12.60 10.17 26.59
N GLY A 324 13.06 8.97 26.30
CA GLY A 324 13.98 8.71 25.19
C GLY A 324 13.31 8.98 23.85
N ILE A 325 14.02 9.64 22.95
CA ILE A 325 13.51 9.90 21.59
C ILE A 325 13.76 8.65 20.73
N PRO A 326 12.72 8.02 20.16
CA PRO A 326 12.90 6.87 19.30
C PRO A 326 13.79 7.19 18.09
N GLN A 327 14.75 6.31 17.80
CA GLN A 327 15.70 6.41 16.70
C GLN A 327 15.77 5.10 15.93
N MET A 328 16.16 5.17 14.65
CA MET A 328 16.30 3.96 13.82
C MET A 328 17.35 2.99 14.37
N GLU A 329 18.36 3.48 15.06
CA GLU A 329 19.37 2.64 15.72
C GLU A 329 18.81 1.79 16.85
N ASN A 330 17.74 2.24 17.51
CA ASN A 330 17.06 1.49 18.58
C ASN A 330 16.38 0.22 18.07
N ARG A 331 16.08 0.14 16.76
CA ARG A 331 15.43 -1.01 16.15
C ARG A 331 16.05 -2.35 16.53
N LYS A 332 17.39 -2.40 16.59
CA LYS A 332 18.13 -3.62 16.96
C LYS A 332 17.91 -4.06 18.41
N SER A 333 17.60 -3.09 19.28
CA SER A 333 17.34 -3.31 20.70
C SER A 333 15.85 -3.48 21.02
N LEU A 334 14.99 -3.44 19.99
CA LEU A 334 13.53 -3.59 20.06
C LEU A 334 13.07 -4.78 19.22
N PRO A 335 13.61 -6.01 19.41
CA PRO A 335 13.32 -7.15 18.55
C PRO A 335 11.85 -7.56 18.55
N PHE A 336 11.16 -7.51 19.69
CA PHE A 336 9.74 -7.84 19.77
C PHE A 336 8.87 -6.78 19.10
N THR A 337 9.14 -5.51 19.33
CA THR A 337 8.44 -4.40 18.65
C THR A 337 8.66 -4.44 17.14
N ASP A 338 9.88 -4.74 16.67
CA ASP A 338 10.15 -4.92 15.24
C ASP A 338 9.39 -6.14 14.67
N ALA A 339 9.30 -7.23 15.43
CA ALA A 339 8.49 -8.40 15.08
C ALA A 339 6.99 -8.05 14.99
N VAL A 340 6.45 -7.28 15.94
CA VAL A 340 5.07 -6.79 15.89
C VAL A 340 4.81 -5.96 14.64
N ILE A 341 5.69 -5.02 14.28
CA ILE A 341 5.55 -4.19 13.06
C ILE A 341 5.53 -5.07 11.81
N HIS A 342 6.39 -6.08 11.72
CA HIS A 342 6.42 -6.99 10.58
C HIS A 342 5.17 -7.87 10.53
N GLU A 343 4.73 -8.37 11.67
CA GLU A 343 3.53 -9.20 11.74
C GLU A 343 2.26 -8.40 11.42
N VAL A 344 2.18 -7.13 11.81
CA VAL A 344 1.10 -6.23 11.36
C VAL A 344 1.06 -6.18 9.84
N GLN A 345 2.20 -5.95 9.17
CA GLN A 345 2.25 -5.86 7.71
C GLN A 345 1.93 -7.20 7.03
N ARG A 346 2.35 -8.32 7.61
CA ARG A 346 2.00 -9.65 7.12
C ARG A 346 0.51 -9.93 7.28
N TYR A 347 -0.01 -9.71 8.49
CA TYR A 347 -1.39 -10.05 8.85
C TYR A 347 -2.43 -9.15 8.19
N MET A 348 -2.18 -7.83 8.07
CA MET A 348 -3.12 -6.92 7.41
C MET A 348 -3.11 -7.04 5.90
N ASP A 349 -1.97 -7.48 5.31
CA ASP A 349 -1.85 -7.75 3.88
C ASP A 349 -2.44 -6.62 3.01
N LEU A 350 -1.85 -5.42 3.12
CA LEU A 350 -2.45 -4.17 2.62
C LEU A 350 -2.83 -4.20 1.14
N VAL A 351 -2.00 -4.81 0.27
CA VAL A 351 -2.22 -4.87 -1.19
C VAL A 351 -2.24 -6.33 -1.63
N PRO A 352 -3.35 -7.06 -1.35
CA PRO A 352 -3.40 -8.53 -1.43
C PRO A 352 -3.14 -9.08 -2.83
N LEU A 353 -3.58 -8.37 -3.87
CA LEU A 353 -3.43 -8.79 -5.27
C LEU A 353 -2.18 -8.22 -5.96
N ASN A 354 -1.33 -7.49 -5.21
CA ASN A 354 -0.27 -6.67 -5.81
C ASN A 354 -0.82 -5.62 -6.80
N VAL A 355 0.04 -4.79 -7.35
CA VAL A 355 -0.32 -3.97 -8.51
C VAL A 355 -0.14 -4.84 -9.76
N PRO A 356 -1.18 -5.05 -10.59
CA PRO A 356 -1.12 -5.98 -11.71
C PRO A 356 0.05 -5.77 -12.65
N HIS A 357 0.69 -6.86 -13.03
CA HIS A 357 1.77 -6.92 -14.02
C HIS A 357 1.25 -7.34 -15.40
N TYR A 358 2.11 -7.36 -16.42
CA TYR A 358 1.88 -8.10 -17.66
C TYR A 358 3.18 -8.74 -18.16
N ALA A 359 3.02 -9.80 -18.95
CA ALA A 359 4.13 -10.48 -19.62
C ALA A 359 4.70 -9.61 -20.73
N THR A 360 6.01 -9.26 -20.65
CA THR A 360 6.66 -8.35 -21.63
C THR A 360 6.95 -9.00 -22.99
N LYS A 361 6.95 -10.33 -23.02
CA LYS A 361 7.12 -11.21 -24.20
C LYS A 361 6.35 -12.51 -23.97
N ASP A 362 6.37 -13.41 -24.93
CA ASP A 362 5.91 -14.79 -24.71
C ASP A 362 6.84 -15.47 -23.70
N ILE A 363 6.26 -16.06 -22.66
CA ILE A 363 6.99 -16.65 -21.52
C ILE A 363 6.65 -18.12 -21.39
N SER A 364 7.66 -18.96 -21.13
CA SER A 364 7.46 -20.31 -20.59
C SER A 364 7.65 -20.26 -19.07
N PHE A 365 6.61 -20.54 -18.32
CA PHE A 365 6.64 -20.46 -16.85
C PHE A 365 5.97 -21.66 -16.22
N LYS A 366 6.72 -22.44 -15.43
CA LYS A 366 6.26 -23.68 -14.76
C LYS A 366 5.54 -24.67 -15.70
N GLY A 367 6.01 -24.78 -16.96
CA GLY A 367 5.41 -25.63 -17.97
C GLY A 367 4.22 -25.04 -18.73
N TYR A 368 3.82 -23.81 -18.43
CA TYR A 368 2.76 -23.09 -19.12
C TYR A 368 3.31 -22.06 -20.12
N ALA A 369 2.68 -21.94 -21.28
CA ALA A 369 2.97 -20.88 -22.22
C ALA A 369 2.08 -19.66 -21.89
N ILE A 370 2.69 -18.53 -21.51
CA ILE A 370 2.01 -17.28 -21.20
C ILE A 370 2.31 -16.30 -22.34
N PRO A 371 1.33 -15.97 -23.18
CA PRO A 371 1.54 -15.02 -24.27
C PRO A 371 1.89 -13.62 -23.75
N LYS A 372 2.64 -12.88 -24.57
CA LYS A 372 2.91 -11.45 -24.38
C LYS A 372 1.60 -10.69 -24.09
N ASP A 373 1.72 -9.63 -23.30
CA ASP A 373 0.63 -8.73 -22.87
C ASP A 373 -0.48 -9.40 -22.02
N THR A 374 -0.30 -10.67 -21.62
CA THR A 374 -1.18 -11.32 -20.64
C THR A 374 -1.02 -10.63 -19.28
N VAL A 375 -2.14 -10.25 -18.67
CA VAL A 375 -2.14 -9.65 -17.32
C VAL A 375 -1.81 -10.70 -16.27
N ILE A 376 -0.88 -10.37 -15.39
CA ILE A 376 -0.39 -11.25 -14.33
C ILE A 376 -0.78 -10.65 -12.98
N LEU A 377 -1.36 -11.46 -12.11
CA LEU A 377 -1.69 -11.12 -10.73
C LEU A 377 -0.82 -11.94 -9.76
N PRO A 378 0.33 -11.42 -9.31
CA PRO A 378 1.14 -12.09 -8.30
C PRO A 378 0.51 -11.86 -6.92
N MET A 379 -0.26 -12.83 -6.43
CA MET A 379 -1.03 -12.72 -5.20
C MET A 379 -0.15 -12.66 -3.96
N LEU A 380 0.10 -11.45 -3.43
CA LEU A 380 0.86 -11.26 -2.18
C LEU A 380 0.13 -11.87 -0.98
N HIS A 381 -1.21 -11.83 -0.97
CA HIS A 381 -2.03 -12.51 0.03
C HIS A 381 -1.63 -13.98 0.19
N SER A 382 -1.50 -14.71 -0.91
CA SER A 382 -1.14 -16.12 -0.87
C SER A 382 0.29 -16.39 -0.36
N VAL A 383 1.18 -15.41 -0.51
CA VAL A 383 2.56 -15.47 0.02
C VAL A 383 2.61 -15.17 1.50
N LEU A 384 1.87 -14.14 1.93
CA LEU A 384 1.81 -13.70 3.34
C LEU A 384 0.93 -14.61 4.20
N ARG A 385 0.21 -15.56 3.58
CA ARG A 385 -0.64 -16.58 4.20
C ARG A 385 -0.25 -18.00 3.85
N ASP A 386 0.92 -18.20 3.24
CA ASP A 386 1.44 -19.49 2.83
C ASP A 386 1.79 -20.35 4.09
N GLU A 387 1.05 -21.41 4.32
CA GLU A 387 1.21 -22.27 5.51
C GLU A 387 2.53 -23.04 5.50
N ASP A 388 3.20 -23.17 4.35
CA ASP A 388 4.56 -23.71 4.25
C ASP A 388 5.63 -22.70 4.70
N GLN A 389 5.28 -21.42 4.80
CA GLN A 389 6.20 -20.33 5.15
C GLN A 389 5.93 -19.71 6.53
N TRP A 390 4.69 -19.80 7.03
CA TRP A 390 4.24 -19.12 8.24
C TRP A 390 3.55 -20.07 9.20
N GLU A 391 4.07 -20.13 10.40
CA GLU A 391 3.37 -20.83 11.48
C GLU A 391 2.12 -20.04 11.87
N ASN A 392 0.97 -20.72 11.94
CA ASN A 392 -0.32 -20.09 12.21
C ASN A 392 -0.64 -18.93 11.25
N ALA A 393 -0.47 -19.12 9.94
CA ALA A 393 -0.55 -18.13 8.88
C ALA A 393 -1.79 -17.19 8.97
N TRP A 394 -2.89 -17.66 9.55
CA TRP A 394 -4.19 -16.97 9.64
C TRP A 394 -4.41 -16.21 10.96
N THR A 395 -3.49 -16.29 11.89
CA THR A 395 -3.55 -15.56 13.16
C THR A 395 -2.50 -14.46 13.22
N PHE A 396 -2.74 -13.45 14.06
CA PHE A 396 -1.75 -12.42 14.37
C PHE A 396 -0.80 -12.99 15.43
N ASN A 397 0.42 -13.29 15.04
CA ASN A 397 1.43 -13.91 15.90
C ASN A 397 2.84 -13.32 15.62
N PRO A 398 3.33 -12.36 16.43
CA PRO A 398 4.67 -11.79 16.28
C PRO A 398 5.82 -12.80 16.34
N GLU A 399 5.61 -13.99 16.94
CA GLU A 399 6.62 -15.06 17.02
C GLU A 399 7.08 -15.55 15.63
N ASN A 400 6.28 -15.31 14.58
CA ASN A 400 6.68 -15.56 13.19
C ASN A 400 8.00 -14.86 12.80
N PHE A 401 8.36 -13.79 13.51
CA PHE A 401 9.54 -12.96 13.27
C PHE A 401 10.56 -12.99 14.40
N LEU A 402 10.47 -13.96 15.29
CA LEU A 402 11.44 -14.17 16.37
C LEU A 402 12.12 -15.54 16.25
N ASP A 403 13.38 -15.59 16.66
CA ASP A 403 14.09 -16.86 16.87
C ASP A 403 13.85 -17.41 18.30
N GLN A 404 14.38 -18.59 18.58
CA GLN A 404 14.23 -19.23 19.89
C GLN A 404 14.84 -18.43 21.06
N ASN A 405 15.69 -17.46 20.76
CA ASN A 405 16.33 -16.58 21.74
C ASN A 405 15.61 -15.22 21.86
N GLY A 406 14.49 -15.02 21.16
CA GLY A 406 13.75 -13.76 21.13
C GLY A 406 14.37 -12.68 20.23
N ASN A 407 15.38 -13.01 19.40
CA ASN A 407 15.92 -12.05 18.45
C ASN A 407 15.09 -12.00 17.18
N PHE A 408 15.08 -10.83 16.52
CA PHE A 408 14.38 -10.66 15.28
C PHE A 408 14.94 -11.56 14.16
N LYS A 409 14.06 -12.33 13.53
CA LYS A 409 14.36 -13.27 12.43
C LYS A 409 13.62 -12.84 11.17
N LYS A 410 14.37 -12.66 10.07
CA LYS A 410 13.78 -12.39 8.75
C LYS A 410 13.18 -13.67 8.16
N ASN A 411 12.02 -13.53 7.49
CA ASN A 411 11.43 -14.57 6.67
C ASN A 411 11.48 -14.13 5.19
N PRO A 412 12.02 -14.94 4.26
CA PRO A 412 12.10 -14.62 2.83
C PRO A 412 10.72 -14.42 2.16
N ALA A 413 9.67 -15.04 2.69
CA ALA A 413 8.30 -14.90 2.22
C ALA A 413 7.62 -13.60 2.70
N PHE A 414 8.32 -12.76 3.48
CA PHE A 414 7.81 -11.47 3.89
C PHE A 414 7.90 -10.45 2.74
N LEU A 415 6.88 -10.41 1.89
CA LEU A 415 6.81 -9.59 0.69
C LEU A 415 5.70 -8.52 0.68
N PRO A 416 5.44 -7.77 1.77
CA PRO A 416 4.38 -6.75 1.78
C PRO A 416 4.67 -5.57 0.83
N PHE A 417 5.94 -5.39 0.45
CA PHE A 417 6.40 -4.37 -0.50
C PHE A 417 6.60 -4.92 -1.92
N SER A 418 6.08 -6.12 -2.21
CA SER A 418 6.36 -6.88 -3.43
C SER A 418 7.86 -7.23 -3.55
N ALA A 419 8.28 -7.70 -4.73
CA ALA A 419 9.66 -8.12 -4.98
C ALA A 419 10.11 -7.76 -6.41
N GLY A 420 11.40 -7.96 -6.67
CA GLY A 420 12.00 -7.81 -7.99
C GLY A 420 12.07 -6.36 -8.47
N LYS A 421 12.04 -6.18 -9.79
CA LYS A 421 12.29 -4.87 -10.43
C LYS A 421 11.21 -3.84 -10.12
N ARG A 422 9.99 -4.28 -9.78
CA ARG A 422 8.83 -3.44 -9.45
C ARG A 422 8.55 -3.35 -7.94
N ALA A 423 9.46 -3.82 -7.09
CA ALA A 423 9.35 -3.65 -5.65
C ALA A 423 9.15 -2.17 -5.27
N CYS A 424 8.49 -1.93 -4.15
CA CYS A 424 8.13 -0.59 -3.67
C CYS A 424 9.36 0.33 -3.59
N VAL A 425 9.23 1.55 -4.12
CA VAL A 425 10.30 2.57 -4.05
C VAL A 425 10.38 3.22 -2.67
N GLY A 426 9.27 3.22 -1.93
CA GLY A 426 9.14 3.84 -0.61
C GLY A 426 9.40 2.88 0.56
N GLU A 427 9.83 1.62 0.33
CA GLU A 427 9.99 0.63 1.39
C GLU A 427 10.85 1.13 2.55
N SER A 428 12.01 1.74 2.26
CA SER A 428 12.90 2.25 3.31
C SER A 428 12.26 3.36 4.14
N LEU A 429 11.51 4.27 3.50
CA LEU A 429 10.80 5.34 4.17
C LEU A 429 9.66 4.78 5.04
N ALA A 430 8.82 3.91 4.48
CA ALA A 430 7.72 3.29 5.21
C ALA A 430 8.19 2.53 6.46
N ARG A 431 9.31 1.80 6.37
CA ARG A 431 9.90 1.12 7.52
C ARG A 431 10.37 2.08 8.62
N MET A 432 10.91 3.24 8.24
CA MET A 432 11.28 4.29 9.21
C MET A 432 10.05 4.89 9.87
N GLU A 433 9.05 5.27 9.07
CA GLU A 433 7.79 5.85 9.57
C GLU A 433 7.05 4.90 10.50
N LEU A 434 6.92 3.61 10.12
CA LEU A 434 6.25 2.60 10.93
C LEU A 434 6.94 2.43 12.30
N LEU A 435 8.27 2.33 12.32
CA LEU A 435 8.99 2.21 13.58
C LEU A 435 8.84 3.46 14.43
N LEU A 436 9.19 4.63 13.87
CA LEU A 436 9.28 5.86 14.66
C LEU A 436 7.91 6.34 15.14
N PHE A 437 6.87 6.33 14.29
CA PHE A 437 5.53 6.72 14.72
C PHE A 437 4.93 5.73 15.72
N LEU A 438 5.02 4.42 15.44
CA LEU A 438 4.41 3.43 16.34
C LEU A 438 5.08 3.42 17.71
N VAL A 439 6.43 3.41 17.74
CA VAL A 439 7.18 3.44 19.01
C VAL A 439 6.87 4.74 19.77
N SER A 440 6.82 5.89 19.09
CA SER A 440 6.48 7.17 19.73
C SER A 440 5.09 7.17 20.37
N ILE A 441 4.08 6.63 19.66
CA ILE A 441 2.70 6.56 20.16
C ILE A 441 2.64 5.62 21.37
N VAL A 442 3.15 4.39 21.22
CA VAL A 442 3.06 3.37 22.26
C VAL A 442 3.92 3.71 23.50
N GLN A 443 5.06 4.41 23.31
CA GLN A 443 5.85 4.91 24.42
C GLN A 443 5.07 5.87 25.32
N GLN A 444 4.24 6.73 24.74
CA GLN A 444 3.57 7.81 25.46
C GLN A 444 2.14 7.46 25.92
N PHE A 445 1.51 6.47 25.28
CA PHE A 445 0.10 6.18 25.51
C PHE A 445 -0.18 4.69 25.70
N HIS A 446 -1.15 4.42 26.57
CA HIS A 446 -1.90 3.16 26.56
C HIS A 446 -3.06 3.29 25.59
N LEU A 447 -3.25 2.28 24.74
CA LEU A 447 -4.26 2.26 23.67
C LEU A 447 -5.48 1.44 24.09
N SER A 448 -6.67 1.99 23.91
CA SER A 448 -7.92 1.31 24.20
C SER A 448 -9.05 1.78 23.27
N THR A 449 -10.25 1.22 23.45
CA THR A 449 -11.46 1.57 22.70
C THR A 449 -12.68 1.49 23.60
N PRO A 450 -13.77 2.25 23.37
CA PRO A 450 -14.95 2.27 24.25
C PRO A 450 -15.59 0.91 24.47
N GLY A 451 -15.61 0.05 23.46
CA GLY A 451 -16.21 -1.30 23.53
C GLY A 451 -15.27 -2.39 24.05
N GLY A 452 -14.03 -2.04 24.46
CA GLY A 452 -12.99 -2.99 24.84
C GLY A 452 -12.43 -3.80 23.65
N PRO A 453 -11.42 -4.66 23.88
CA PRO A 453 -10.71 -5.39 22.84
C PRO A 453 -11.59 -6.24 21.91
N SER A 454 -12.68 -6.81 22.43
CA SER A 454 -13.60 -7.66 21.66
C SER A 454 -14.42 -6.89 20.61
N SER A 455 -14.57 -5.57 20.75
CA SER A 455 -15.28 -4.73 19.79
C SER A 455 -14.49 -4.45 18.52
N ILE A 456 -13.18 -4.71 18.52
CA ILE A 456 -12.30 -4.47 17.37
C ILE A 456 -12.48 -5.57 16.32
N ASN A 457 -12.97 -5.15 15.14
CA ASN A 457 -13.02 -5.99 13.95
C ASN A 457 -11.79 -5.75 13.09
N THR A 458 -10.91 -6.75 12.99
CA THR A 458 -9.67 -6.69 12.22
C THR A 458 -9.80 -7.16 10.76
N THR A 459 -10.98 -7.63 10.36
CA THR A 459 -11.23 -7.94 8.94
C THR A 459 -11.32 -6.65 8.13
N PRO A 460 -10.93 -6.65 6.85
CA PRO A 460 -11.11 -5.45 6.01
C PRO A 460 -12.59 -5.12 5.80
N GLU A 461 -12.95 -3.84 5.84
CA GLU A 461 -14.25 -3.33 5.39
C GLU A 461 -14.37 -3.43 3.86
N LEU A 462 -13.30 -3.07 3.16
CA LEU A 462 -13.17 -3.17 1.72
C LEU A 462 -11.89 -3.92 1.39
N SER A 463 -11.96 -4.81 0.40
CA SER A 463 -10.83 -5.61 -0.03
C SER A 463 -10.89 -5.82 -1.55
N SER A 464 -9.98 -5.19 -2.28
CA SER A 464 -9.76 -5.38 -3.71
C SER A 464 -8.38 -4.81 -4.07
N PHE A 465 -8.30 -3.50 -4.33
CA PHE A 465 -7.01 -2.84 -4.55
C PHE A 465 -6.18 -2.79 -3.27
N ALA A 466 -6.82 -2.44 -2.16
CA ALA A 466 -6.20 -2.44 -0.84
C ALA A 466 -7.20 -2.94 0.22
N ASN A 467 -6.67 -3.52 1.30
CA ASN A 467 -7.41 -3.88 2.49
C ASN A 467 -7.64 -2.63 3.35
N VAL A 468 -8.85 -2.07 3.28
CA VAL A 468 -9.23 -0.89 4.06
C VAL A 468 -9.86 -1.35 5.38
N PRO A 469 -9.36 -0.90 6.55
CA PRO A 469 -9.94 -1.29 7.84
C PRO A 469 -11.30 -0.67 8.08
N HIS A 470 -12.11 -1.33 8.90
CA HIS A 470 -13.29 -0.72 9.48
C HIS A 470 -12.92 0.54 10.26
N GLN A 471 -13.84 1.50 10.33
CA GLN A 471 -13.70 2.63 11.24
C GLN A 471 -13.81 2.14 12.69
N TYR A 472 -13.00 2.69 13.57
CA TYR A 472 -13.04 2.43 15.01
C TYR A 472 -12.71 3.69 15.80
N GLN A 473 -13.07 3.69 17.08
CA GLN A 473 -12.71 4.76 17.98
C GLN A 473 -11.50 4.36 18.83
N LEU A 474 -10.48 5.20 18.81
CA LEU A 474 -9.28 5.07 19.63
C LEU A 474 -9.41 5.96 20.87
N ILE A 475 -8.97 5.44 22.00
CA ILE A 475 -8.70 6.20 23.22
C ILE A 475 -7.22 6.07 23.51
N VAL A 476 -6.53 7.19 23.67
CA VAL A 476 -5.14 7.25 24.11
C VAL A 476 -5.08 7.80 25.52
N THR A 477 -4.55 7.03 26.45
CA THR A 477 -4.38 7.43 27.85
C THR A 477 -2.89 7.62 28.13
N PRO A 478 -2.41 8.79 28.59
CA PRO A 478 -1.00 9.01 28.92
C PRO A 478 -0.49 7.95 29.90
N ARG A 479 0.77 7.55 29.73
CA ARG A 479 1.49 6.59 30.58
C ARG A 479 2.38 7.30 31.57
#